data_56c0cd869c35eb6fc5aa263cc3716fdf
#
_entry.id   56c0cd869c35eb6fc5aa263cc3716fdf
#
_cell.length_a   1.000
_cell.length_b   1.000
_cell.length_c   1.000
_cell.angle_alpha   90.00
_cell.angle_beta   90.00
_cell.angle_gamma   90.00
#
_symmetry.space_group_name_H-M   'P 1'
#
loop_
_entity.id
_entity.type
_entity.pdbx_description
1 polymer ?
#
loop_
_entity_poly.entity_id
_entity_poly.type
_entity_poly.pdbx_seq_one_letter_code
_entity_poly.pdbx_strand_id
1 'polypeptide(L)'
;MRQKIMTHVTVLVILSVLLTYLSSSLVLYYKYRGDMEADVMKEAEYIRYALENVGEEYLAQDLGQLTTSRITVIDSRGRLVYDSNPDNTEEKYEEMEEFQEAGEKGTGQSLKFSRILSQQTFYYAVELENGDILRVGKTVDSIFCTMLSCFPLLGLMMVLILIVGFLYMKHQTKKLIQPINSLDLENPLKNVVYEELRP
;
A
#
# COMPACT_ATOMS: atom_id res chain seq x y z
N MET A 1 -20.59 36.57 -7.95
CA MET A 1 -19.26 36.37 -7.30
C MET A 1 -19.24 35.20 -6.32
N ARG A 2 -20.14 35.09 -5.38
CA ARG A 2 -20.21 34.04 -4.34
C ARG A 2 -20.17 32.60 -4.87
N GLN A 3 -20.94 32.26 -5.93
CA GLN A 3 -20.91 30.92 -6.52
C GLN A 3 -19.56 30.57 -7.13
N LYS A 4 -18.91 31.50 -7.81
CA LYS A 4 -17.58 31.26 -8.40
C LYS A 4 -16.51 30.95 -7.30
N ILE A 5 -16.51 31.75 -6.23
CA ILE A 5 -15.58 31.53 -5.09
C ILE A 5 -15.85 30.17 -4.46
N MET A 6 -17.11 29.81 -4.25
CA MET A 6 -17.50 28.51 -3.67
C MET A 6 -17.03 27.34 -4.55
N THR A 7 -17.19 27.45 -5.88
CA THR A 7 -16.72 26.42 -6.82
C THR A 7 -15.21 26.27 -6.77
N HIS A 8 -14.46 27.37 -6.78
CA HIS A 8 -12.99 27.32 -6.72
C HIS A 8 -12.49 26.69 -5.40
N VAL A 9 -13.08 27.07 -4.27
CA VAL A 9 -12.72 26.47 -2.96
C VAL A 9 -13.04 24.98 -2.94
N THR A 10 -14.21 24.57 -3.44
CA THR A 10 -14.59 23.15 -3.53
C THR A 10 -13.61 22.35 -4.40
N VAL A 11 -13.27 22.86 -5.58
CA VAL A 11 -12.32 22.23 -6.49
C VAL A 11 -10.93 22.10 -5.83
N LEU A 12 -10.48 23.16 -5.15
CA LEU A 12 -9.19 23.16 -4.45
C LEU A 12 -9.15 22.12 -3.32
N VAL A 13 -10.24 22.00 -2.55
CA VAL A 13 -10.35 20.97 -1.48
C VAL A 13 -10.33 19.57 -2.08
N ILE A 14 -11.08 19.32 -3.14
CA ILE A 14 -11.10 18.01 -3.81
C ILE A 14 -9.70 17.67 -4.33
N LEU A 15 -9.06 18.61 -5.02
CA LEU A 15 -7.71 18.42 -5.56
C LEU A 15 -6.68 18.14 -4.45
N SER A 16 -6.75 18.89 -3.36
CA SER A 16 -5.88 18.70 -2.18
C SER A 16 -6.05 17.33 -1.57
N VAL A 17 -7.29 16.86 -1.36
CA VAL A 17 -7.57 15.52 -0.82
C VAL A 17 -7.06 14.43 -1.75
N LEU A 18 -7.31 14.56 -3.07
CA LEU A 18 -6.81 13.60 -4.05
C LEU A 18 -5.28 13.54 -4.09
N LEU A 19 -4.63 14.70 -4.08
CA LEU A 19 -3.16 14.77 -4.09
C LEU A 19 -2.56 14.13 -2.83
N THR A 20 -3.12 14.43 -1.67
CA THR A 20 -2.69 13.85 -0.39
C THR A 20 -2.89 12.34 -0.39
N TYR A 21 -4.03 11.86 -0.92
CA TYR A 21 -4.29 10.43 -1.03
C TYR A 21 -3.28 9.73 -1.95
N LEU A 22 -3.05 10.26 -3.15
CA LEU A 22 -2.09 9.67 -4.10
C LEU A 22 -0.68 9.65 -3.51
N SER A 23 -0.25 10.74 -2.88
CA SER A 23 1.05 10.84 -2.25
C SER A 23 1.20 9.84 -1.09
N SER A 24 0.22 9.75 -0.21
CA SER A 24 0.20 8.81 0.91
C SER A 24 0.19 7.35 0.43
N SER A 25 -0.63 7.06 -0.59
CA SER A 25 -0.71 5.73 -1.19
C SER A 25 0.62 5.28 -1.80
N LEU A 26 1.31 6.19 -2.47
CA LEU A 26 2.62 5.90 -3.06
C LEU A 26 3.66 5.57 -1.98
N VAL A 27 3.72 6.36 -0.92
CA VAL A 27 4.63 6.12 0.22
C VAL A 27 4.33 4.79 0.89
N LEU A 28 3.06 4.49 1.16
CA LEU A 28 2.64 3.22 1.75
C LEU A 28 2.97 2.03 0.85
N TYR A 29 2.79 2.17 -0.47
CA TYR A 29 3.14 1.14 -1.43
C TYR A 29 4.62 0.76 -1.33
N TYR A 30 5.51 1.73 -1.42
CA TYR A 30 6.95 1.48 -1.35
C TYR A 30 7.38 0.90 0.00
N LYS A 31 6.81 1.43 1.09
CA LYS A 31 7.10 0.92 2.43
C LYS A 31 6.65 -0.53 2.59
N TYR A 32 5.40 -0.83 2.25
CA TYR A 32 4.83 -2.17 2.43
C TYR A 32 5.57 -3.22 1.58
N ARG A 33 5.93 -2.83 0.35
CA ARG A 33 6.75 -3.66 -0.52
C ARG A 33 8.13 -3.95 0.09
N GLY A 34 8.82 -2.91 0.56
CA GLY A 34 10.14 -3.08 1.18
C GLY A 34 10.10 -3.91 2.46
N ASP A 35 9.08 -3.72 3.30
CA ASP A 35 8.90 -4.52 4.52
C ASP A 35 8.66 -6.00 4.16
N MET A 36 7.82 -6.29 3.15
CA MET A 36 7.57 -7.65 2.68
C MET A 36 8.83 -8.32 2.13
N GLU A 37 9.58 -7.63 1.27
CA GLU A 37 10.83 -8.13 0.71
C GLU A 37 11.83 -8.45 1.83
N ALA A 38 11.99 -7.56 2.80
CA ALA A 38 12.87 -7.75 3.95
C ALA A 38 12.45 -8.92 4.85
N ASP A 39 11.14 -9.11 5.05
CA ASP A 39 10.61 -10.22 5.84
C ASP A 39 10.91 -11.56 5.18
N VAL A 40 10.67 -11.69 3.86
CA VAL A 40 10.95 -12.93 3.11
C VAL A 40 12.44 -13.25 3.11
N MET A 41 13.30 -12.24 2.92
CA MET A 41 14.75 -12.43 2.99
C MET A 41 15.21 -12.93 4.36
N LYS A 42 14.69 -12.34 5.44
CA LYS A 42 15.02 -12.81 6.81
C LYS A 42 14.51 -14.22 7.06
N GLU A 43 13.30 -14.53 6.62
CA GLU A 43 12.72 -15.87 6.75
C GLU A 43 13.58 -16.91 6.01
N ALA A 44 14.01 -16.61 4.80
CA ALA A 44 14.90 -17.46 4.01
C ALA A 44 16.25 -17.68 4.72
N GLU A 45 16.85 -16.64 5.28
CA GLU A 45 18.11 -16.76 6.04
C GLU A 45 17.95 -17.59 7.31
N TYR A 46 16.82 -17.49 8.03
CA TYR A 46 16.54 -18.35 9.19
C TYR A 46 16.38 -19.81 8.78
N ILE A 47 15.66 -20.07 7.68
CA ILE A 47 15.46 -21.42 7.17
C ILE A 47 16.79 -21.99 6.67
N ARG A 48 17.60 -21.20 5.94
CA ARG A 48 18.94 -21.59 5.51
C ARG A 48 19.80 -22.03 6.69
N TYR A 49 19.88 -21.18 7.71
CA TYR A 49 20.65 -21.49 8.92
C TYR A 49 20.16 -22.77 9.61
N ALA A 50 18.85 -22.99 9.67
CA ALA A 50 18.29 -24.20 10.24
C ALA A 50 18.63 -25.46 9.42
N LEU A 51 18.54 -25.37 8.08
CA LEU A 51 18.88 -26.46 7.18
C LEU A 51 20.38 -26.85 7.27
N GLU A 52 21.27 -25.87 7.31
CA GLU A 52 22.70 -26.07 7.40
C GLU A 52 23.15 -26.68 8.77
N ASN A 53 22.40 -26.36 9.85
CA ASN A 53 22.78 -26.87 11.20
C ASN A 53 22.01 -28.10 11.67
N VAL A 54 20.73 -28.27 11.25
CA VAL A 54 19.87 -29.39 11.69
C VAL A 54 19.72 -30.43 10.57
N GLY A 55 19.94 -30.03 9.33
CA GLY A 55 19.80 -30.89 8.17
C GLY A 55 18.35 -31.02 7.68
N GLU A 56 18.14 -31.99 6.80
CA GLU A 56 16.83 -32.20 6.14
C GLU A 56 15.72 -32.62 7.12
N GLU A 57 16.04 -33.06 8.34
CA GLU A 57 15.06 -33.33 9.39
C GLU A 57 14.22 -32.10 9.73
N TYR A 58 14.75 -30.89 9.50
CA TYR A 58 14.02 -29.66 9.68
C TYR A 58 12.85 -29.54 8.69
N LEU A 59 13.01 -30.05 7.46
CA LEU A 59 11.96 -30.05 6.44
C LEU A 59 10.83 -31.06 6.73
N ALA A 60 11.16 -32.13 7.51
CA ALA A 60 10.16 -33.13 7.90
C ALA A 60 9.13 -32.58 8.91
N GLN A 61 9.45 -31.52 9.61
CA GLN A 61 8.49 -30.77 10.39
C GLN A 61 7.59 -30.01 9.38
N ASP A 62 6.28 -30.11 9.54
CA ASP A 62 5.27 -29.55 8.63
C ASP A 62 5.40 -28.00 8.53
N LEU A 63 6.50 -27.54 7.93
CA LEU A 63 6.85 -26.12 7.80
C LEU A 63 5.77 -25.32 7.10
N GLY A 64 5.03 -25.95 6.20
CA GLY A 64 3.91 -25.30 5.51
C GLY A 64 2.77 -24.89 6.42
N GLN A 65 2.67 -25.45 7.64
CA GLN A 65 1.69 -25.03 8.65
C GLN A 65 2.25 -23.97 9.62
N LEU A 66 3.56 -23.85 9.70
CA LEU A 66 4.24 -22.93 10.63
C LEU A 66 4.46 -21.53 10.01
N THR A 67 4.46 -21.43 8.69
CA THR A 67 4.71 -20.19 7.96
C THR A 67 3.65 -19.94 6.92
N THR A 68 3.42 -18.68 6.59
CA THR A 68 2.53 -18.26 5.49
C THR A 68 3.26 -18.22 4.14
N SER A 69 4.55 -18.50 4.14
CA SER A 69 5.41 -18.50 2.95
C SER A 69 5.50 -19.90 2.37
N ARG A 70 5.57 -20.00 1.04
CA ARG A 70 5.88 -21.27 0.35
C ARG A 70 7.39 -21.48 0.39
N ILE A 71 7.80 -22.62 0.93
CA ILE A 71 9.20 -23.02 1.03
C ILE A 71 9.44 -24.13 0.01
N THR A 72 10.43 -23.95 -0.84
CA THR A 72 10.82 -24.92 -1.86
C THR A 72 12.33 -25.13 -1.80
N VAL A 73 12.79 -26.38 -1.79
CA VAL A 73 14.20 -26.73 -1.91
C VAL A 73 14.41 -27.47 -3.21
N ILE A 74 15.37 -27.03 -3.97
CA ILE A 74 15.64 -27.46 -5.35
C ILE A 74 17.12 -27.86 -5.43
N ASP A 75 17.43 -29.02 -5.97
CA ASP A 75 18.83 -29.44 -6.16
C ASP A 75 19.53 -28.59 -7.23
N SER A 76 20.85 -28.70 -7.30
CA SER A 76 21.68 -28.00 -8.29
C SER A 76 21.34 -28.32 -9.75
N ARG A 77 20.51 -29.36 -10.01
CA ARG A 77 20.01 -29.78 -11.32
C ARG A 77 18.58 -29.32 -11.61
N GLY A 78 18.01 -28.46 -10.74
CA GLY A 78 16.64 -27.96 -10.90
C GLY A 78 15.54 -28.94 -10.46
N ARG A 79 15.88 -30.08 -9.83
CA ARG A 79 14.89 -31.06 -9.38
C ARG A 79 14.35 -30.67 -8.00
N LEU A 80 13.06 -30.80 -7.82
CA LEU A 80 12.40 -30.54 -6.56
C LEU A 80 12.82 -31.57 -5.50
N VAL A 81 13.36 -31.08 -4.39
CA VAL A 81 13.69 -31.88 -3.18
C VAL A 81 12.57 -31.77 -2.16
N TYR A 82 12.07 -30.55 -1.93
CA TYR A 82 11.00 -30.30 -0.99
C TYR A 82 10.12 -29.13 -1.47
N ASP A 83 8.82 -29.23 -1.22
CA ASP A 83 7.85 -28.12 -1.38
C ASP A 83 6.80 -28.18 -0.29
N SER A 84 6.60 -27.08 0.42
CA SER A 84 5.57 -26.95 1.45
C SER A 84 4.14 -26.89 0.87
N ASN A 85 3.99 -26.72 -0.44
CA ASN A 85 2.71 -26.74 -1.14
C ASN A 85 2.77 -27.65 -2.37
N PRO A 86 2.52 -28.96 -2.21
CA PRO A 86 2.72 -29.97 -3.25
C PRO A 86 1.72 -29.88 -4.42
N ASP A 87 0.64 -29.09 -4.31
CA ASP A 87 -0.38 -29.01 -5.36
C ASP A 87 0.09 -28.33 -6.66
N ASN A 88 1.32 -27.80 -6.70
CA ASN A 88 1.88 -27.00 -7.79
C ASN A 88 3.18 -27.56 -8.34
N THR A 89 3.29 -28.87 -8.54
CA THR A 89 4.53 -29.60 -8.86
C THR A 89 4.99 -29.51 -10.34
N GLU A 90 4.29 -28.79 -11.22
CA GLU A 90 4.65 -28.71 -12.65
C GLU A 90 5.55 -27.52 -12.99
N GLU A 91 6.10 -26.82 -12.01
CA GLU A 91 6.95 -25.66 -12.26
C GLU A 91 8.37 -26.10 -12.72
N LYS A 92 8.84 -25.55 -13.84
CA LYS A 92 10.22 -25.72 -14.29
C LYS A 92 11.11 -24.70 -13.57
N TYR A 93 11.66 -25.11 -12.47
CA TYR A 93 12.47 -24.23 -11.61
C TYR A 93 13.74 -23.72 -12.29
N GLU A 94 14.33 -24.49 -13.20
CA GLU A 94 15.53 -24.13 -13.98
C GLU A 94 15.33 -22.86 -14.83
N GLU A 95 14.09 -22.60 -15.29
CA GLU A 95 13.74 -21.45 -16.13
C GLU A 95 13.41 -20.19 -15.30
N MET A 96 13.41 -20.29 -13.95
CA MET A 96 13.05 -19.19 -13.08
C MET A 96 14.21 -18.24 -12.83
N GLU A 97 13.93 -16.95 -12.95
CA GLU A 97 14.91 -15.87 -12.82
C GLU A 97 15.63 -15.90 -11.47
N GLU A 98 14.86 -16.05 -10.38
CA GLU A 98 15.37 -16.13 -9.02
C GLU A 98 16.27 -17.36 -8.80
N PHE A 99 15.99 -18.49 -9.46
CA PHE A 99 16.80 -19.70 -9.38
C PHE A 99 18.14 -19.52 -10.12
N GLN A 100 18.12 -19.01 -11.35
CA GLN A 100 19.32 -18.77 -12.13
C GLN A 100 20.23 -17.75 -11.45
N GLU A 101 19.65 -16.68 -10.92
CA GLU A 101 20.40 -15.65 -10.22
C GLU A 101 21.03 -16.19 -8.91
N ALA A 102 20.31 -17.05 -8.17
CA ALA A 102 20.85 -17.68 -6.97
C ALA A 102 22.04 -18.61 -7.26
N GLY A 103 21.98 -19.38 -8.35
CA GLY A 103 23.09 -20.23 -8.79
C GLY A 103 24.33 -19.46 -9.27
N GLU A 104 24.16 -18.23 -9.79
CA GLU A 104 25.27 -17.40 -10.25
C GLU A 104 25.90 -16.52 -9.17
N LYS A 105 25.06 -15.98 -8.27
CA LYS A 105 25.44 -14.93 -7.30
C LYS A 105 25.29 -15.35 -5.85
N GLY A 106 24.81 -16.57 -5.60
CA GLY A 106 24.48 -17.09 -4.28
C GLY A 106 23.09 -16.66 -3.78
N THR A 107 22.48 -15.63 -4.36
CA THR A 107 21.13 -15.17 -4.03
C THR A 107 20.41 -14.65 -5.28
N GLY A 108 19.09 -14.84 -5.34
CA GLY A 108 18.26 -14.34 -6.43
C GLY A 108 16.89 -13.91 -5.93
N GLN A 109 16.24 -13.01 -6.65
CA GLN A 109 14.92 -12.52 -6.28
C GLN A 109 14.06 -12.24 -7.51
N SER A 110 12.74 -12.48 -7.37
CA SER A 110 11.80 -12.10 -8.40
C SER A 110 10.44 -11.70 -7.80
N LEU A 111 9.69 -10.89 -8.54
CA LEU A 111 8.35 -10.48 -8.18
C LEU A 111 7.38 -10.87 -9.31
N LYS A 112 6.49 -11.81 -9.01
CA LYS A 112 5.47 -12.27 -9.96
C LYS A 112 4.10 -11.70 -9.61
N PHE A 113 3.38 -11.22 -10.61
CA PHE A 113 2.03 -10.69 -10.45
C PHE A 113 1.00 -11.55 -11.17
N SER A 114 0.03 -12.07 -10.43
CA SER A 114 -1.12 -12.78 -10.97
C SER A 114 -2.29 -11.80 -11.20
N ARG A 115 -2.59 -11.52 -12.47
CA ARG A 115 -3.74 -10.66 -12.84
C ARG A 115 -5.07 -11.31 -12.51
N ILE A 116 -5.15 -12.64 -12.54
CA ILE A 116 -6.39 -13.39 -12.31
C ILE A 116 -6.77 -13.33 -10.82
N LEU A 117 -5.80 -13.52 -9.94
CA LEU A 117 -6.00 -13.56 -8.49
C LEU A 117 -5.82 -12.18 -7.84
N SER A 118 -5.38 -11.18 -8.62
CA SER A 118 -5.00 -9.85 -8.08
C SER A 118 -4.01 -9.94 -6.93
N GLN A 119 -3.10 -10.89 -7.02
CA GLN A 119 -2.08 -11.19 -6.02
C GLN A 119 -0.70 -11.00 -6.60
N GLN A 120 0.25 -10.65 -5.74
CA GLN A 120 1.66 -10.63 -6.10
C GLN A 120 2.44 -11.51 -5.15
N THR A 121 3.39 -12.27 -5.73
CA THR A 121 4.28 -13.16 -4.97
C THR A 121 5.69 -12.67 -5.13
N PHE A 122 6.35 -12.39 -4.03
CA PHE A 122 7.78 -12.14 -3.99
C PHE A 122 8.49 -13.45 -3.68
N TYR A 123 9.48 -13.78 -4.49
CA TYR A 123 10.34 -14.93 -4.34
C TYR A 123 11.75 -14.48 -4.01
N TYR A 124 12.35 -15.13 -3.04
CA TYR A 124 13.75 -14.99 -2.72
C TYR A 124 14.38 -16.37 -2.69
N ALA A 125 15.49 -16.54 -3.40
CA ALA A 125 16.24 -17.78 -3.49
C ALA A 125 17.65 -17.56 -2.94
N VAL A 126 18.17 -18.55 -2.22
CA VAL A 126 19.51 -18.54 -1.66
C VAL A 126 20.16 -19.91 -1.83
N GLU A 127 21.43 -19.93 -2.27
CA GLU A 127 22.21 -21.13 -2.39
C GLU A 127 22.65 -21.63 -1.00
N LEU A 128 22.49 -22.94 -0.75
CA LEU A 128 22.90 -23.65 0.45
C LEU A 128 24.34 -24.14 0.31
N GLU A 129 25.02 -24.47 1.42
CA GLU A 129 26.39 -25.00 1.40
C GLU A 129 26.56 -26.32 0.61
N ASN A 130 25.50 -27.10 0.46
CA ASN A 130 25.48 -28.33 -0.33
C ASN A 130 25.25 -28.10 -1.85
N GLY A 131 25.08 -26.87 -2.27
CA GLY A 131 24.81 -26.48 -3.65
C GLY A 131 23.33 -26.56 -4.07
N ASP A 132 22.42 -26.90 -3.15
CA ASP A 132 20.98 -26.80 -3.37
C ASP A 132 20.50 -25.35 -3.24
N ILE A 133 19.34 -25.04 -3.78
CA ILE A 133 18.76 -23.71 -3.70
C ILE A 133 17.49 -23.75 -2.87
N LEU A 134 17.49 -23.00 -1.76
CA LEU A 134 16.31 -22.70 -0.98
C LEU A 134 15.58 -21.52 -1.59
N ARG A 135 14.31 -21.69 -1.93
CA ARG A 135 13.42 -20.66 -2.44
C ARG A 135 12.29 -20.43 -1.46
N VAL A 136 12.09 -19.19 -1.04
CA VAL A 136 10.98 -18.77 -0.16
C VAL A 136 10.10 -17.79 -0.93
N GLY A 137 8.81 -18.09 -1.00
CA GLY A 137 7.83 -17.28 -1.72
C GLY A 137 6.70 -16.82 -0.81
N LYS A 138 6.43 -15.52 -0.77
CA LYS A 138 5.31 -14.96 -0.01
C LYS A 138 4.32 -14.29 -0.95
N THR A 139 3.10 -14.79 -0.93
CA THR A 139 2.00 -14.23 -1.71
C THR A 139 1.19 -13.28 -0.84
N VAL A 140 0.97 -12.07 -1.35
CA VAL A 140 0.13 -11.07 -0.70
C VAL A 140 -0.88 -10.53 -1.72
N ASP A 141 -2.03 -10.09 -1.22
CA ASP A 141 -2.98 -9.40 -2.06
C ASP A 141 -2.33 -8.17 -2.69
N SER A 142 -2.67 -7.89 -3.93
CA SER A 142 -2.13 -6.72 -4.61
C SER A 142 -2.45 -5.46 -3.80
N ILE A 143 -1.41 -4.74 -3.42
CA ILE A 143 -1.52 -3.46 -2.69
C ILE A 143 -2.42 -2.49 -3.46
N PHE A 144 -2.40 -2.56 -4.79
CA PHE A 144 -3.28 -1.77 -5.64
C PHE A 144 -4.77 -2.09 -5.39
N CYS A 145 -5.14 -3.37 -5.27
CA CYS A 145 -6.51 -3.77 -4.96
C CYS A 145 -6.93 -3.35 -3.55
N THR A 146 -6.02 -3.50 -2.58
CA THR A 146 -6.25 -3.03 -1.21
C THR A 146 -6.47 -1.51 -1.17
N MET A 147 -5.67 -0.74 -1.90
CA MET A 147 -5.87 0.70 -2.04
C MET A 147 -7.20 1.04 -2.69
N LEU A 148 -7.58 0.34 -3.77
CA LEU A 148 -8.84 0.55 -4.45
C LEU A 148 -10.03 0.31 -3.51
N SER A 149 -9.93 -0.66 -2.63
CA SER A 149 -10.96 -0.96 -1.62
C SER A 149 -11.15 0.16 -0.58
N CYS A 150 -10.16 1.03 -0.39
CA CYS A 150 -10.25 2.20 0.49
C CYS A 150 -10.96 3.40 -0.16
N PHE A 151 -11.15 3.41 -1.50
CA PHE A 151 -11.78 4.53 -2.21
C PHE A 151 -13.20 4.88 -1.73
N PRO A 152 -14.10 3.93 -1.45
CA PRO A 152 -15.43 4.25 -0.95
C PRO A 152 -15.40 4.99 0.39
N LEU A 153 -14.51 4.58 1.29
CA LEU A 153 -14.34 5.21 2.60
C LEU A 153 -13.81 6.65 2.46
N LEU A 154 -12.84 6.86 1.57
CA LEU A 154 -12.31 8.19 1.27
C LEU A 154 -13.35 9.09 0.61
N GLY A 155 -14.15 8.54 -0.31
CA GLY A 155 -15.28 9.25 -0.91
C GLY A 155 -16.29 9.72 0.14
N LEU A 156 -16.63 8.85 1.09
CA LEU A 156 -17.52 9.18 2.21
C LEU A 156 -16.94 10.32 3.07
N MET A 157 -15.65 10.21 3.44
CA MET A 157 -14.97 11.25 4.23
C MET A 157 -14.91 12.58 3.49
N MET A 158 -14.65 12.56 2.18
CA MET A 158 -14.63 13.76 1.33
C MET A 158 -16.00 14.44 1.30
N VAL A 159 -17.08 13.68 1.11
CA VAL A 159 -18.45 14.20 1.15
C VAL A 159 -18.76 14.85 2.48
N LEU A 160 -18.36 14.23 3.60
CA LEU A 160 -18.55 14.75 4.94
C LEU A 160 -17.82 16.08 5.15
N ILE A 161 -16.55 16.17 4.71
CA ILE A 161 -15.77 17.43 4.76
C ILE A 161 -16.43 18.53 3.94
N LEU A 162 -16.94 18.20 2.74
CA LEU A 162 -17.64 19.18 1.89
C LEU A 162 -18.94 19.67 2.54
N ILE A 163 -19.70 18.78 3.18
CA ILE A 163 -20.94 19.16 3.91
C ILE A 163 -20.60 20.12 5.06
N VAL A 164 -19.62 19.76 5.89
CA VAL A 164 -19.19 20.59 7.02
C VAL A 164 -18.69 21.94 6.53
N GLY A 165 -17.84 21.96 5.49
CA GLY A 165 -17.34 23.18 4.88
C GLY A 165 -18.47 24.07 4.30
N PHE A 166 -19.47 23.47 3.67
CA PHE A 166 -20.64 24.18 3.15
C PHE A 166 -21.47 24.81 4.28
N LEU A 167 -21.74 24.05 5.34
CA LEU A 167 -22.48 24.56 6.52
C LEU A 167 -21.71 25.68 7.20
N TYR A 168 -20.41 25.53 7.37
CA TYR A 168 -19.54 26.57 7.95
C TYR A 168 -19.55 27.85 7.09
N MET A 169 -19.37 27.72 5.77
CA MET A 169 -19.45 28.87 4.88
C MET A 169 -20.81 29.57 4.90
N LYS A 170 -21.91 28.79 4.97
CA LYS A 170 -23.27 29.36 5.06
C LYS A 170 -23.45 30.13 6.38
N HIS A 171 -22.89 29.62 7.47
CA HIS A 171 -22.92 30.28 8.79
C HIS A 171 -22.10 31.58 8.76
N GLN A 172 -20.87 31.56 8.27
CA GLN A 172 -20.01 32.74 8.19
C GLN A 172 -20.54 33.81 7.25
N THR A 173 -21.14 33.40 6.12
CA THR A 173 -21.71 34.32 5.16
C THR A 173 -22.87 35.11 5.78
N LYS A 174 -23.71 34.45 6.60
CA LYS A 174 -24.79 35.17 7.32
C LYS A 174 -24.22 36.18 8.30
N LYS A 175 -23.14 35.82 9.02
CA LYS A 175 -22.56 36.67 10.06
C LYS A 175 -21.79 37.88 9.51
N LEU A 176 -21.16 37.77 8.34
CA LEU A 176 -20.29 38.79 7.76
C LEU A 176 -20.99 39.65 6.68
N ILE A 177 -21.87 39.07 5.87
CA ILE A 177 -22.47 39.77 4.74
C ILE A 177 -23.84 40.39 5.08
N GLN A 178 -24.58 39.80 5.99
CA GLN A 178 -25.88 40.32 6.38
C GLN A 178 -25.79 41.74 7.00
N PRO A 179 -24.82 42.03 7.89
CA PRO A 179 -24.60 43.36 8.40
C PRO A 179 -24.23 44.39 7.34
N ILE A 180 -23.40 43.97 6.34
CA ILE A 180 -22.98 44.87 5.24
C ILE A 180 -24.15 45.22 4.29
N ASN A 181 -25.04 44.27 4.06
CA ASN A 181 -26.19 44.47 3.18
C ASN A 181 -27.32 45.25 3.85
N SER A 182 -27.28 45.43 5.18
CA SER A 182 -28.21 46.22 5.98
C SER A 182 -27.74 47.65 6.21
N LEU A 183 -26.58 48.04 5.64
CA LEU A 183 -26.10 49.44 5.68
C LEU A 183 -27.00 50.30 4.82
N ASP A 184 -27.64 51.26 5.46
CA ASP A 184 -28.40 52.28 4.79
C ASP A 184 -27.46 53.32 4.16
N LEU A 185 -27.30 53.25 2.83
CA LEU A 185 -26.43 54.15 2.08
C LEU A 185 -27.01 55.59 1.97
N GLU A 186 -28.32 55.75 2.22
CA GLU A 186 -28.95 57.07 2.21
C GLU A 186 -28.81 57.81 3.55
N ASN A 187 -28.64 57.05 4.68
CA ASN A 187 -28.43 57.62 5.99
C ASN A 187 -27.24 56.97 6.75
N PRO A 188 -26.01 57.27 6.36
CA PRO A 188 -24.82 56.60 6.90
C PRO A 188 -24.60 56.75 8.39
N LEU A 189 -25.13 57.81 9.00
CA LEU A 189 -25.03 58.11 10.44
C LEU A 189 -25.92 57.19 11.31
N LYS A 190 -26.89 56.46 10.72
CA LYS A 190 -27.71 55.47 11.45
C LYS A 190 -27.14 54.07 11.48
N ASN A 191 -26.07 53.82 10.73
CA ASN A 191 -25.44 52.51 10.62
C ASN A 191 -24.54 52.22 11.82
N VAL A 192 -25.06 51.62 12.89
CA VAL A 192 -24.32 51.20 14.07
C VAL A 192 -23.97 49.69 13.95
N VAL A 193 -23.36 49.30 12.84
CA VAL A 193 -23.12 47.86 12.58
C VAL A 193 -21.74 47.41 13.04
N TYR A 194 -20.76 48.32 13.07
CA TYR A 194 -19.41 48.04 13.61
C TYR A 194 -18.94 49.18 14.48
N GLU A 195 -18.53 48.89 15.72
CA GLU A 195 -18.00 49.87 16.66
C GLU A 195 -16.70 50.55 16.14
N GLU A 196 -15.98 49.84 15.28
CA GLU A 196 -14.74 50.29 14.64
C GLU A 196 -14.97 51.34 13.51
N LEU A 197 -16.22 51.57 13.07
CA LEU A 197 -16.59 52.56 12.05
C LEU A 197 -17.21 53.83 12.66
N ARG A 198 -17.12 54.03 13.96
CA ARG A 198 -17.45 55.31 14.60
C ARG A 198 -16.37 56.33 14.30
N PRO A 199 -16.72 57.52 13.78
CA PRO A 199 -15.75 58.60 13.61
C PRO A 199 -15.20 59.11 14.92
#